data_8b44b3b38f89a46b13235b55dc5aa93c
#
_entry.id   8b44b3b38f89a46b13235b55dc5aa93c
#
_cell.length_a   1.000
_cell.length_b   1.000
_cell.length_c   1.000
_cell.angle_alpha   90.00
_cell.angle_beta   90.00
_cell.angle_gamma   90.00
#
_symmetry.space_group_name_H-M   'P 1'
#
loop_
_entity.id
_entity.type
_entity.pdbx_description
1 polymer ?
#
loop_
_entity_poly.entity_id
_entity_poly.type
_entity_poly.pdbx_seq_one_letter_code
_entity_poly.pdbx_strand_id
1 'polypeptide(L)'
;MKKGFLLLASLGLVAACSGPSVEWIEGPVEENGQAYTLILKNMPAGGRVWFQELYEDHQVTGGPVEKISHYQGTSFYMDLPEGGTLTVPYTSRPLPRHSWAPEGFVLQVMGKAAKVLPVQYKFLERTGTPIDARWFAAGYQPGPTDILPLPKRTYAPGNAPGEVKHTEGWYRITLGPDGKAQVESEDESGAFFARTTLSKLPEETKDLVIEDWPDLGLRGFMLDVVRDFRTKEEVLKVLDIMASYKLNLLHFHLGDDEAWCLEIPQLPDLTAFSGHHQMPDWDLKETEALKPTANGRFGNTTFFTEQEYKEILQYAWERRIQVVPEFDAPGHSRAAIKAMQHYEGRTGDRSFRLQDPADTSHYWTAQDFTDNVLDPDLPGVYKFYSVVFDEVIRMHREAGVPLPGIHIGGDEVPQGCWAGRDRKRVKDTFTHGMLQLAQERGLKLAGWQEIVENIEPETLEALMKQLLFVNAWETRGENADLPARLANAGVPVLLSNVQNAYVDLAYSDDPMEIGLHWGGYVDERKSFALPVWNYEGLQKPENIVGAEALLWSENLRSFDNTTYQMLPKALGVWERAWNATPDWADEEAFQKDFDRFYSIVKKKEMPVWDAQGLNYKKR
;
A
#
# COMPACT_ATOMS: atom_id res chain seq x y z
N MET A 1 36.60 48.90 -21.48
CA MET A 1 37.12 47.68 -20.89
C MET A 1 35.95 46.78 -20.58
N LYS A 2 35.70 45.79 -21.46
CA LYS A 2 34.61 44.80 -21.34
C LYS A 2 35.16 43.63 -20.53
N LYS A 3 34.60 43.37 -19.37
CA LYS A 3 34.85 42.12 -18.64
C LYS A 3 33.83 41.07 -19.10
N GLY A 4 34.32 40.08 -19.83
CA GLY A 4 33.54 38.91 -20.18
C GLY A 4 33.39 38.01 -18.96
N PHE A 5 32.15 37.61 -18.66
CA PHE A 5 31.83 36.51 -17.73
C PHE A 5 31.93 35.20 -18.50
N LEU A 6 32.93 34.40 -18.14
CA LEU A 6 32.97 32.99 -18.55
C LEU A 6 31.93 32.21 -17.74
N LEU A 7 30.90 31.75 -18.44
CA LEU A 7 29.99 30.72 -17.91
C LEU A 7 30.71 29.37 -17.96
N LEU A 8 31.20 28.89 -16.84
CA LEU A 8 31.62 27.48 -16.70
C LEU A 8 30.37 26.63 -16.68
N ALA A 9 30.05 26.02 -17.81
CA ALA A 9 29.13 24.89 -17.84
C ALA A 9 29.80 23.70 -17.10
N SER A 10 29.30 23.36 -15.91
CA SER A 10 29.65 22.12 -15.26
C SER A 10 29.03 20.97 -16.06
N LEU A 11 29.80 20.42 -17.00
CA LEU A 11 29.54 19.07 -17.50
C LEU A 11 29.73 18.13 -16.32
N GLY A 12 28.61 17.67 -15.71
CA GLY A 12 28.62 16.50 -14.86
C GLY A 12 29.15 15.32 -15.68
N LEU A 13 30.35 14.86 -15.36
CA LEU A 13 30.83 13.57 -15.82
C LEU A 13 29.88 12.52 -15.26
N VAL A 14 28.94 12.07 -16.09
CA VAL A 14 28.31 10.77 -15.91
C VAL A 14 29.46 9.76 -16.10
N ALA A 15 29.99 9.25 -15.01
CA ALA A 15 30.92 8.13 -15.03
C ALA A 15 30.26 7.03 -15.85
N ALA A 16 30.83 6.74 -17.02
CA ALA A 16 30.36 5.64 -17.86
C ALA A 16 30.42 4.36 -17.01
N CYS A 17 29.27 3.80 -16.67
CA CYS A 17 29.18 2.49 -16.04
C CYS A 17 29.88 1.50 -16.96
N SER A 18 31.05 1.02 -16.56
CA SER A 18 31.84 0.02 -17.32
C SER A 18 31.24 -1.40 -17.19
N GLY A 19 30.16 -1.57 -16.42
CA GLY A 19 29.49 -2.84 -16.17
C GLY A 19 28.27 -3.12 -17.10
N PRO A 20 27.67 -4.31 -16.95
CA PRO A 20 26.43 -4.64 -17.64
C PRO A 20 25.31 -3.65 -17.31
N SER A 21 24.57 -3.19 -18.33
CA SER A 21 23.48 -2.24 -18.20
C SER A 21 22.45 -2.39 -19.32
N VAL A 22 21.28 -1.84 -19.14
CA VAL A 22 20.18 -1.86 -20.10
C VAL A 22 19.82 -0.43 -20.52
N GLU A 23 19.51 -0.26 -21.81
CA GLU A 23 18.83 0.90 -22.33
C GLU A 23 17.51 0.41 -22.96
N TRP A 24 16.41 0.95 -22.52
CA TRP A 24 15.09 0.65 -23.05
C TRP A 24 14.54 1.86 -23.79
N ILE A 25 14.05 1.63 -25.00
CA ILE A 25 13.62 2.70 -25.90
C ILE A 25 12.20 2.41 -26.37
N GLU A 26 11.30 3.34 -26.12
CA GLU A 26 9.95 3.35 -26.66
C GLU A 26 10.00 3.86 -28.11
N GLY A 27 9.47 3.09 -29.03
CA GLY A 27 9.35 3.45 -30.45
C GLY A 27 7.92 3.84 -30.83
N PRO A 28 7.66 4.06 -32.13
CA PRO A 28 6.34 4.48 -32.60
C PRO A 28 5.30 3.35 -32.47
N VAL A 29 4.02 3.75 -32.42
CA VAL A 29 2.91 2.82 -32.57
C VAL A 29 2.79 2.43 -34.04
N GLU A 30 2.72 1.13 -34.30
CA GLU A 30 2.60 0.51 -35.60
C GLU A 30 1.27 -0.25 -35.72
N GLU A 31 0.98 -0.80 -36.90
CA GLU A 31 -0.28 -1.52 -37.17
C GLU A 31 -0.53 -2.70 -36.23
N ASN A 32 0.54 -3.36 -35.76
CA ASN A 32 0.50 -4.56 -34.92
C ASN A 32 0.90 -4.32 -33.46
N GLY A 33 0.95 -3.06 -33.02
CA GLY A 33 1.35 -2.70 -31.65
C GLY A 33 2.34 -1.54 -31.62
N GLN A 34 3.04 -1.39 -30.53
CA GLN A 34 4.09 -0.37 -30.37
C GLN A 34 5.46 -1.04 -30.45
N ALA A 35 6.37 -0.42 -31.19
CA ALA A 35 7.74 -0.88 -31.29
C ALA A 35 8.55 -0.49 -30.05
N TYR A 36 9.39 -1.38 -29.58
CA TYR A 36 10.33 -1.16 -28.48
C TYR A 36 11.70 -1.70 -28.83
N THR A 37 12.72 -1.16 -28.20
CA THR A 37 14.09 -1.65 -28.38
C THR A 37 14.81 -1.78 -27.05
N LEU A 38 15.31 -2.98 -26.75
CA LEU A 38 16.23 -3.23 -25.65
C LEU A 38 17.67 -3.19 -26.19
N ILE A 39 18.53 -2.42 -25.55
CA ILE A 39 19.97 -2.45 -25.80
C ILE A 39 20.65 -2.95 -24.53
N LEU A 40 21.10 -4.18 -24.56
CA LEU A 40 21.86 -4.82 -23.50
C LEU A 40 23.34 -4.53 -23.71
N LYS A 41 23.99 -3.82 -22.79
CA LYS A 41 25.36 -3.36 -22.93
C LYS A 41 26.31 -4.15 -22.03
N ASN A 42 27.47 -4.52 -22.53
CA ASN A 42 28.55 -5.19 -21.78
C ASN A 42 28.12 -6.47 -21.07
N MET A 43 27.28 -7.27 -21.70
CA MET A 43 26.78 -8.51 -21.15
C MET A 43 27.83 -9.61 -21.19
N PRO A 44 27.94 -10.48 -20.18
CA PRO A 44 28.81 -11.66 -20.20
C PRO A 44 28.24 -12.73 -21.14
N ALA A 45 29.11 -13.48 -21.79
CA ALA A 45 28.71 -14.67 -22.54
C ALA A 45 28.13 -15.74 -21.61
N GLY A 46 27.11 -16.46 -22.08
CA GLY A 46 26.41 -17.49 -21.30
C GLY A 46 25.58 -16.93 -20.15
N GLY A 47 25.25 -15.64 -20.19
CA GLY A 47 24.31 -15.03 -19.27
C GLY A 47 22.85 -15.14 -19.74
N ARG A 48 21.94 -14.83 -18.85
CA ARG A 48 20.49 -14.68 -19.10
C ARG A 48 20.04 -13.36 -18.49
N VAL A 49 19.28 -12.57 -19.24
CA VAL A 49 18.64 -11.36 -18.72
C VAL A 49 17.15 -11.61 -18.55
N TRP A 50 16.67 -11.34 -17.35
CA TRP A 50 15.27 -11.36 -17.00
C TRP A 50 14.73 -9.94 -16.96
N PHE A 51 13.44 -9.75 -17.25
CA PHE A 51 12.71 -8.51 -17.01
C PHE A 51 11.21 -8.80 -16.89
N GLN A 52 10.46 -7.80 -16.41
CA GLN A 52 9.03 -7.88 -16.22
C GLN A 52 8.31 -6.74 -16.91
N GLU A 53 7.10 -7.00 -17.30
CA GLU A 53 6.12 -6.01 -17.67
C GLU A 53 4.91 -6.10 -16.75
N LEU A 54 4.38 -4.95 -16.32
CA LEU A 54 3.23 -4.86 -15.42
C LEU A 54 1.92 -5.28 -16.12
N TYR A 55 1.91 -5.33 -17.47
CA TYR A 55 0.73 -5.61 -18.28
C TYR A 55 0.76 -7.04 -18.84
N GLU A 56 -0.30 -7.79 -18.54
CA GLU A 56 -0.44 -9.20 -18.88
C GLU A 56 -0.52 -9.52 -20.35
N ASP A 57 -1.24 -8.67 -21.06
CA ASP A 57 -1.49 -8.85 -22.49
C ASP A 57 -0.28 -8.49 -23.36
N HIS A 58 0.88 -8.26 -22.77
CA HIS A 58 2.08 -7.98 -23.51
C HIS A 58 2.55 -9.22 -24.27
N GLN A 59 2.18 -9.27 -25.53
CA GLN A 59 2.78 -10.20 -26.47
C GLN A 59 4.07 -9.59 -27.00
N VAL A 60 5.19 -9.91 -26.36
CA VAL A 60 6.50 -9.63 -26.96
C VAL A 60 6.62 -10.47 -28.22
N THR A 61 6.44 -9.86 -29.37
CA THR A 61 6.57 -10.53 -30.67
C THR A 61 7.85 -10.05 -31.34
N GLY A 62 8.74 -10.98 -31.62
CA GLY A 62 10.01 -10.70 -32.27
C GLY A 62 11.22 -10.76 -31.32
N GLY A 63 12.40 -11.01 -31.91
CA GLY A 63 13.64 -11.17 -31.17
C GLY A 63 13.78 -12.51 -30.42
N PRO A 64 14.89 -12.72 -29.72
CA PRO A 64 15.17 -13.93 -28.96
C PRO A 64 14.57 -13.93 -27.54
N VAL A 65 13.43 -13.25 -27.33
CA VAL A 65 12.79 -13.11 -26.03
C VAL A 65 11.86 -14.27 -25.82
N GLU A 66 12.03 -14.99 -24.73
CA GLU A 66 11.13 -16.08 -24.33
C GLU A 66 10.22 -15.62 -23.19
N LYS A 67 8.93 -15.93 -23.34
CA LYS A 67 7.90 -15.63 -22.34
C LYS A 67 7.73 -16.85 -21.45
N ILE A 68 7.64 -16.61 -20.14
CA ILE A 68 7.24 -17.65 -19.19
C ILE A 68 5.72 -17.59 -19.06
N SER A 69 5.06 -18.59 -19.66
CA SER A 69 3.62 -18.58 -19.89
C SER A 69 2.74 -18.80 -18.65
N HIS A 70 3.31 -19.24 -17.53
CA HIS A 70 2.53 -19.52 -16.31
C HIS A 70 2.35 -18.33 -15.42
N TYR A 71 3.10 -17.29 -15.65
CA TYR A 71 3.02 -16.05 -14.89
C TYR A 71 2.49 -14.97 -15.79
N GLN A 72 1.22 -15.08 -16.11
CA GLN A 72 0.40 -13.97 -16.51
C GLN A 72 1.04 -13.00 -17.51
N GLY A 73 1.97 -13.51 -18.26
CA GLY A 73 2.59 -12.75 -19.30
C GLY A 73 3.53 -11.64 -18.86
N THR A 74 3.89 -11.56 -17.61
CA THR A 74 4.68 -10.45 -17.11
C THR A 74 6.18 -10.70 -17.00
N SER A 75 6.64 -11.95 -17.01
CA SER A 75 8.06 -12.28 -16.92
C SER A 75 8.61 -12.77 -18.25
N PHE A 76 9.74 -12.20 -18.65
CA PHE A 76 10.44 -12.50 -19.88
C PHE A 76 11.91 -12.76 -19.61
N TYR A 77 12.55 -13.57 -20.45
CA TYR A 77 13.99 -13.75 -20.41
C TYR A 77 14.61 -13.86 -21.80
N MET A 78 15.91 -13.60 -21.84
CA MET A 78 16.75 -13.79 -23.03
C MET A 78 18.06 -14.45 -22.63
N ASP A 79 18.42 -15.50 -23.34
CA ASP A 79 19.75 -16.09 -23.24
C ASP A 79 20.77 -15.31 -24.08
N LEU A 80 21.96 -15.15 -23.53
CA LEU A 80 23.05 -14.36 -24.10
C LEU A 80 24.24 -15.28 -24.43
N PRO A 81 24.18 -16.07 -25.49
CA PRO A 81 25.22 -17.08 -25.77
C PRO A 81 26.61 -16.45 -26.01
N GLU A 82 26.67 -15.30 -26.68
CA GLU A 82 27.93 -14.65 -27.07
C GLU A 82 28.36 -13.50 -26.17
N GLY A 83 27.43 -12.94 -25.42
CA GLY A 83 27.70 -11.72 -24.63
C GLY A 83 27.93 -10.47 -25.47
N GLY A 84 28.50 -9.42 -24.85
CA GLY A 84 28.77 -8.15 -25.53
C GLY A 84 27.61 -7.15 -25.47
N THR A 85 27.42 -6.41 -26.55
CA THR A 85 26.28 -5.48 -26.70
C THR A 85 25.29 -6.08 -27.68
N LEU A 86 24.04 -6.25 -27.23
CA LEU A 86 22.95 -6.81 -28.01
C LEU A 86 21.83 -5.79 -28.15
N THR A 87 21.33 -5.62 -29.38
CA THR A 87 20.14 -4.78 -29.64
C THR A 87 18.98 -5.70 -30.01
N VAL A 88 17.90 -5.61 -29.25
CA VAL A 88 16.73 -6.49 -29.39
C VAL A 88 15.50 -5.62 -29.65
N PRO A 89 15.04 -5.53 -30.91
CA PRO A 89 13.75 -4.94 -31.21
C PRO A 89 12.63 -5.93 -30.84
N TYR A 90 11.56 -5.43 -30.29
CA TYR A 90 10.33 -6.20 -30.05
C TYR A 90 9.09 -5.32 -30.21
N THR A 91 7.93 -5.95 -30.31
CA THR A 91 6.64 -5.27 -30.40
C THR A 91 5.75 -5.71 -29.25
N SER A 92 5.03 -4.78 -28.65
CA SER A 92 4.06 -5.05 -27.59
C SER A 92 2.89 -4.08 -27.68
N ARG A 93 1.95 -4.14 -26.74
CA ARG A 93 0.91 -3.11 -26.66
C ARG A 93 1.50 -1.74 -26.33
N PRO A 94 0.85 -0.65 -26.78
CA PRO A 94 1.19 0.67 -26.30
C PRO A 94 1.08 0.75 -24.78
N LEU A 95 2.12 1.26 -24.12
CA LEU A 95 2.08 1.48 -22.68
C LEU A 95 1.06 2.57 -22.36
N PRO A 96 0.09 2.31 -21.47
CA PRO A 96 -0.86 3.34 -21.07
C PRO A 96 -0.18 4.43 -20.25
N ARG A 97 0.90 4.09 -19.52
CA ARG A 97 1.68 5.00 -18.68
C ARG A 97 3.17 4.70 -18.74
N HIS A 98 3.99 5.73 -18.61
CA HIS A 98 5.45 5.57 -18.55
C HIS A 98 5.90 4.74 -17.34
N SER A 99 5.17 4.83 -16.21
CA SER A 99 5.44 4.05 -15.02
C SER A 99 5.23 2.54 -15.20
N TRP A 100 4.61 2.12 -16.29
CA TRP A 100 4.38 0.72 -16.64
C TRP A 100 5.43 0.16 -17.60
N ALA A 101 6.47 0.92 -17.90
CA ALA A 101 7.60 0.41 -18.68
C ALA A 101 8.21 -0.83 -18.00
N PRO A 102 8.76 -1.77 -18.79
CA PRO A 102 9.39 -2.97 -18.25
C PRO A 102 10.43 -2.65 -17.19
N GLU A 103 10.54 -3.50 -16.20
CA GLU A 103 11.43 -3.32 -15.07
C GLU A 103 11.98 -4.66 -14.57
N GLY A 104 12.66 -4.67 -13.41
CA GLY A 104 13.21 -5.89 -12.85
C GLY A 104 14.26 -6.52 -13.75
N PHE A 105 15.05 -5.72 -14.48
CA PHE A 105 16.12 -6.25 -15.32
C PHE A 105 17.22 -6.86 -14.47
N VAL A 106 17.35 -8.19 -14.54
CA VAL A 106 18.31 -8.94 -13.76
C VAL A 106 19.14 -9.82 -14.68
N LEU A 107 20.47 -9.74 -14.49
CA LEU A 107 21.42 -10.63 -15.14
C LEU A 107 21.70 -11.85 -14.24
N GLN A 108 21.44 -13.01 -14.76
CA GLN A 108 21.79 -14.30 -14.19
C GLN A 108 22.95 -14.92 -14.97
N VAL A 109 23.93 -15.46 -14.25
CA VAL A 109 25.05 -16.22 -14.83
C VAL A 109 25.21 -17.47 -13.99
N MET A 110 25.27 -18.63 -14.62
CA MET A 110 25.39 -19.91 -13.93
C MET A 110 26.55 -19.90 -12.91
N GLY A 111 26.26 -20.29 -11.69
CA GLY A 111 27.24 -20.33 -10.60
C GLY A 111 27.64 -18.96 -10.02
N LYS A 112 26.93 -17.89 -10.38
CA LYS A 112 27.14 -16.55 -9.79
C LYS A 112 25.84 -16.02 -9.19
N ALA A 113 25.95 -15.12 -8.22
CA ALA A 113 24.82 -14.38 -7.72
C ALA A 113 24.16 -13.54 -8.84
N ALA A 114 22.85 -13.51 -8.87
CA ALA A 114 22.08 -12.67 -9.78
C ALA A 114 22.39 -11.18 -9.54
N LYS A 115 22.38 -10.38 -10.60
CA LYS A 115 22.73 -8.96 -10.55
C LYS A 115 21.64 -8.11 -11.16
N VAL A 116 21.06 -7.20 -10.37
CA VAL A 116 20.17 -6.15 -10.89
C VAL A 116 20.95 -5.23 -11.83
N LEU A 117 20.37 -4.95 -12.98
CA LEU A 117 20.98 -4.13 -14.01
C LEU A 117 20.44 -2.69 -13.93
N PRO A 118 21.32 -1.67 -14.03
CA PRO A 118 20.87 -0.31 -14.20
C PRO A 118 20.19 -0.16 -15.57
N VAL A 119 19.05 0.53 -15.59
CA VAL A 119 18.25 0.75 -16.80
C VAL A 119 18.21 2.25 -17.12
N GLN A 120 18.40 2.58 -18.39
CA GLN A 120 18.16 3.91 -18.92
C GLN A 120 16.94 3.86 -19.82
N TYR A 121 15.86 4.54 -19.44
CA TYR A 121 14.64 4.61 -20.24
C TYR A 121 14.69 5.82 -21.19
N LYS A 122 14.21 5.60 -22.41
CA LYS A 122 13.99 6.64 -23.43
C LYS A 122 12.58 6.54 -23.94
N PHE A 123 11.70 7.38 -23.41
CA PHE A 123 10.30 7.45 -23.81
C PHE A 123 10.12 8.35 -25.02
N LEU A 124 9.10 8.06 -25.84
CA LEU A 124 8.61 9.01 -26.81
C LEU A 124 8.03 10.24 -26.09
N GLU A 125 8.28 11.42 -26.66
CA GLU A 125 7.59 12.61 -26.19
C GLU A 125 6.07 12.45 -26.38
N ARG A 126 5.34 12.45 -25.29
CA ARG A 126 3.89 12.46 -25.28
C ARG A 126 3.44 13.88 -24.97
N THR A 127 2.41 14.35 -25.70
CA THR A 127 1.77 15.63 -25.43
C THR A 127 0.84 15.51 -24.23
N GLY A 128 1.38 15.26 -23.06
CA GLY A 128 0.68 15.38 -21.78
C GLY A 128 1.02 16.72 -21.14
N THR A 129 0.14 17.21 -20.28
CA THR A 129 0.50 18.32 -19.40
C THR A 129 1.51 17.77 -18.41
N PRO A 130 2.76 18.27 -18.34
CA PRO A 130 3.70 17.81 -17.32
C PRO A 130 3.01 17.90 -15.96
N ILE A 131 3.26 16.93 -15.08
CA ILE A 131 2.80 17.00 -13.69
C ILE A 131 3.31 18.32 -13.14
N ASP A 132 2.42 19.29 -13.10
CA ASP A 132 2.81 20.67 -12.85
C ASP A 132 3.18 20.81 -11.37
N ALA A 133 4.01 21.75 -11.08
CA ALA A 133 4.34 22.23 -9.75
C ALA A 133 3.10 22.69 -8.95
N ARG A 134 2.00 21.92 -8.99
CA ARG A 134 0.71 22.22 -8.35
C ARG A 134 0.86 22.50 -6.86
N TRP A 135 1.98 22.09 -6.27
CA TRP A 135 2.04 21.80 -4.87
C TRP A 135 3.11 22.59 -4.10
N PHE A 136 3.82 23.53 -4.71
CA PHE A 136 4.99 24.11 -4.07
C PHE A 136 4.97 25.62 -3.94
N ALA A 137 5.11 26.10 -2.69
CA ALA A 137 5.77 27.34 -2.37
C ALA A 137 6.92 27.01 -1.43
N ALA A 138 8.15 27.08 -1.94
CA ALA A 138 9.33 26.94 -1.08
C ALA A 138 9.28 27.94 0.06
N GLY A 139 9.51 27.48 1.28
CA GLY A 139 9.54 28.33 2.48
C GLY A 139 8.19 28.65 3.11
N TYR A 140 7.11 27.93 2.76
CA TYR A 140 5.84 28.07 3.45
C TYR A 140 5.96 27.71 4.94
N GLN A 141 5.59 28.66 5.81
CA GLN A 141 5.42 28.43 7.23
C GLN A 141 3.92 28.42 7.54
N PRO A 142 3.36 27.34 8.11
CA PRO A 142 1.93 27.28 8.42
C PRO A 142 1.57 28.33 9.46
N GLY A 143 0.46 29.03 9.23
CA GLY A 143 -0.17 29.86 10.25
C GLY A 143 -1.01 29.01 11.21
N PRO A 144 -1.52 29.62 12.31
CA PRO A 144 -2.33 28.89 13.30
C PRO A 144 -3.62 28.28 12.72
N THR A 145 -4.08 28.79 11.58
CA THR A 145 -5.27 28.31 10.86
C THR A 145 -4.96 27.36 9.71
N ASP A 146 -3.68 27.14 9.42
CA ASP A 146 -3.21 26.34 8.29
C ASP A 146 -2.68 24.96 8.72
N ILE A 147 -3.04 24.49 9.92
CA ILE A 147 -2.63 23.18 10.44
C ILE A 147 -3.61 22.11 9.96
N LEU A 148 -3.11 21.03 9.42
CA LEU A 148 -3.91 19.84 9.09
C LEU A 148 -3.64 18.69 10.08
N PRO A 149 -4.65 17.94 10.47
CA PRO A 149 -6.08 18.24 10.26
C PRO A 149 -6.47 19.59 10.82
N LEU A 150 -7.47 20.23 10.20
CA LEU A 150 -7.94 21.56 10.62
C LEU A 150 -8.43 21.54 12.07
N PRO A 151 -7.97 22.44 12.97
CA PRO A 151 -8.50 22.51 14.31
C PRO A 151 -10.00 22.85 14.31
N LYS A 152 -10.79 22.15 15.11
CA LYS A 152 -12.24 22.38 15.21
C LYS A 152 -12.58 23.78 15.71
N ARG A 153 -11.80 24.29 16.65
CA ARG A 153 -12.04 25.59 17.24
C ARG A 153 -10.75 26.36 17.46
N THR A 154 -10.78 27.64 17.05
CA THR A 154 -9.74 28.63 17.37
C THR A 154 -10.40 29.92 17.85
N TYR A 155 -9.99 30.45 19.01
CA TYR A 155 -10.59 31.66 19.59
C TYR A 155 -9.60 32.39 20.50
N ALA A 156 -9.90 33.66 20.82
CA ALA A 156 -9.11 34.42 21.79
C ALA A 156 -9.38 33.94 23.23
N PRO A 157 -8.39 33.97 24.14
CA PRO A 157 -8.62 33.62 25.53
C PRO A 157 -9.81 34.38 26.16
N GLY A 158 -10.67 33.65 26.85
CA GLY A 158 -11.90 34.20 27.47
C GLY A 158 -13.13 34.23 26.55
N ASN A 159 -13.00 33.88 25.26
CA ASN A 159 -14.09 33.89 24.28
C ASN A 159 -14.53 32.49 23.86
N ALA A 160 -14.54 31.53 24.77
CA ALA A 160 -14.91 30.13 24.47
C ALA A 160 -16.32 30.06 23.83
N PRO A 161 -16.46 29.37 22.70
CA PRO A 161 -17.73 29.29 21.96
C PRO A 161 -18.75 28.27 22.54
N GLY A 162 -18.63 27.95 23.83
CA GLY A 162 -19.47 27.01 24.57
C GLY A 162 -18.72 25.77 25.03
N GLU A 163 -19.36 25.00 25.89
CA GLU A 163 -18.79 23.74 26.41
C GLU A 163 -18.74 22.65 25.33
N VAL A 164 -17.75 21.76 25.45
CA VAL A 164 -17.58 20.59 24.61
C VAL A 164 -17.54 19.38 25.50
N LYS A 165 -18.11 18.28 25.03
CA LYS A 165 -17.89 16.96 25.64
C LYS A 165 -16.46 16.52 25.31
N HIS A 166 -15.67 16.28 26.33
CA HIS A 166 -14.34 15.71 26.18
C HIS A 166 -14.47 14.22 25.76
N THR A 167 -13.94 13.92 24.59
CA THR A 167 -13.88 12.56 24.03
C THR A 167 -12.44 12.10 23.98
N GLU A 168 -12.21 10.85 23.70
CA GLU A 168 -10.86 10.32 23.47
C GLU A 168 -10.11 11.18 22.44
N GLY A 169 -8.87 11.56 22.76
CA GLY A 169 -8.04 12.41 21.91
C GLY A 169 -8.34 13.90 21.99
N TRP A 170 -9.31 14.34 22.83
CA TRP A 170 -9.58 15.77 23.05
C TRP A 170 -8.39 16.47 23.69
N TYR A 171 -8.13 17.69 23.24
CA TYR A 171 -7.15 18.60 23.85
C TYR A 171 -7.52 20.06 23.70
N ARG A 172 -6.96 20.90 24.59
CA ARG A 172 -6.97 22.34 24.49
C ARG A 172 -5.58 22.90 24.70
N ILE A 173 -5.17 23.78 23.81
CA ILE A 173 -3.94 24.59 23.92
C ILE A 173 -4.35 26.03 24.19
N THR A 174 -3.85 26.61 25.26
CA THR A 174 -4.02 28.05 25.54
C THR A 174 -2.67 28.73 25.47
N LEU A 175 -2.50 29.64 24.51
CA LEU A 175 -1.32 30.49 24.35
C LEU A 175 -1.60 31.85 24.98
N GLY A 176 -0.84 32.20 26.01
CA GLY A 176 -0.94 33.49 26.68
C GLY A 176 -0.32 34.65 25.89
N PRO A 177 -0.38 35.90 26.42
CA PRO A 177 0.23 37.07 25.77
C PRO A 177 1.75 37.01 25.70
N ASP A 178 2.38 36.18 26.52
CA ASP A 178 3.83 35.90 26.51
C ASP A 178 4.21 34.71 25.62
N GLY A 179 3.24 34.13 24.88
CA GLY A 179 3.43 32.96 23.99
C GLY A 179 3.58 31.64 24.75
N LYS A 180 3.51 31.60 26.07
CA LYS A 180 3.57 30.35 26.81
C LYS A 180 2.31 29.53 26.62
N ALA A 181 2.51 28.24 26.28
CA ALA A 181 1.44 27.30 26.10
C ALA A 181 1.05 26.61 27.42
N GLN A 182 -0.24 26.52 27.67
CA GLN A 182 -0.85 25.58 28.61
C GLN A 182 -1.63 24.56 27.83
N VAL A 183 -1.48 23.27 28.18
CA VAL A 183 -2.14 22.15 27.50
C VAL A 183 -3.01 21.41 28.50
N GLU A 184 -4.26 21.20 28.12
CA GLU A 184 -5.21 20.31 28.76
C GLU A 184 -5.55 19.20 27.79
N SER A 185 -5.71 17.96 28.27
CA SER A 185 -6.11 16.83 27.43
C SER A 185 -6.88 15.81 28.25
N GLU A 186 -7.78 15.06 27.58
CA GLU A 186 -8.55 13.99 28.21
C GLU A 186 -7.68 12.76 28.49
N ASP A 187 -6.73 12.47 27.59
CA ASP A 187 -5.88 11.29 27.63
C ASP A 187 -4.48 11.56 27.06
N GLU A 188 -3.65 10.53 27.02
CA GLU A 188 -2.29 10.60 26.47
C GLU A 188 -2.27 10.84 24.95
N SER A 189 -3.30 10.40 24.22
CA SER A 189 -3.44 10.66 22.78
C SER A 189 -3.72 12.13 22.53
N GLY A 190 -4.66 12.72 23.27
CA GLY A 190 -4.93 14.17 23.26
C GLY A 190 -3.69 15.00 23.60
N ALA A 191 -2.90 14.58 24.60
CA ALA A 191 -1.64 15.23 24.93
C ALA A 191 -0.62 15.13 23.79
N PHE A 192 -0.55 14.00 23.09
CA PHE A 192 0.30 13.82 21.92
C PHE A 192 -0.16 14.73 20.77
N PHE A 193 -1.45 14.76 20.47
CA PHE A 193 -2.02 15.60 19.41
C PHE A 193 -1.83 17.10 19.68
N ALA A 194 -1.94 17.51 20.95
CA ALA A 194 -1.63 18.89 21.34
C ALA A 194 -0.17 19.25 21.05
N ARG A 195 0.79 18.40 21.42
CA ARG A 195 2.21 18.61 21.10
C ARG A 195 2.46 18.67 19.59
N THR A 196 1.81 17.78 18.82
CA THR A 196 1.87 17.78 17.36
C THR A 196 1.37 19.09 16.78
N THR A 197 0.26 19.61 17.29
CA THR A 197 -0.27 20.92 16.89
C THR A 197 0.68 22.06 17.27
N LEU A 198 1.18 22.07 18.50
CA LEU A 198 2.15 23.08 18.96
C LEU A 198 3.41 23.14 18.11
N SER A 199 3.93 21.98 17.69
CA SER A 199 5.15 21.92 16.87
C SER A 199 4.99 22.53 15.46
N LYS A 200 3.75 22.78 15.04
CA LYS A 200 3.42 23.38 13.74
C LYS A 200 3.06 24.86 13.84
N LEU A 201 2.93 25.40 15.05
CA LEU A 201 2.61 26.80 15.24
C LEU A 201 3.87 27.68 15.07
N PRO A 202 3.76 28.87 14.44
CA PRO A 202 4.82 29.87 14.46
C PRO A 202 5.19 30.26 15.90
N GLU A 203 6.49 30.47 16.15
CA GLU A 203 7.02 30.80 17.49
C GLU A 203 6.39 32.08 18.08
N GLU A 204 5.99 33.04 17.24
CA GLU A 204 5.36 34.29 17.63
C GLU A 204 3.86 34.17 17.95
N THR A 205 3.27 32.98 17.84
CA THR A 205 1.84 32.77 18.09
C THR A 205 1.51 33.00 19.56
N LYS A 206 0.54 33.84 19.83
CA LYS A 206 0.09 34.22 21.18
C LYS A 206 -1.38 34.61 21.19
N ASP A 207 -1.95 34.75 22.39
CA ASP A 207 -3.34 35.17 22.61
C ASP A 207 -4.34 34.30 21.80
N LEU A 208 -4.10 32.99 21.77
CA LEU A 208 -4.87 32.03 21.01
C LEU A 208 -5.24 30.81 21.86
N VAL A 209 -6.46 30.34 21.71
CA VAL A 209 -6.90 29.04 22.19
C VAL A 209 -7.20 28.16 20.98
N ILE A 210 -6.64 26.94 20.98
CA ILE A 210 -6.97 25.87 20.06
C ILE A 210 -7.63 24.76 20.87
N GLU A 211 -8.84 24.39 20.50
CA GLU A 211 -9.57 23.28 21.11
C GLU A 211 -9.99 22.31 20.02
N ASP A 212 -9.62 21.02 20.17
CA ASP A 212 -9.69 20.09 19.07
C ASP A 212 -9.86 18.63 19.54
N TRP A 213 -10.47 17.78 18.70
CA TRP A 213 -10.74 16.37 18.94
C TRP A 213 -11.08 15.65 17.64
N PRO A 214 -10.82 14.32 17.53
CA PRO A 214 -11.24 13.56 16.35
C PRO A 214 -12.74 13.23 16.38
N ASP A 215 -13.39 13.19 15.22
CA ASP A 215 -14.76 12.68 15.09
C ASP A 215 -14.80 11.16 14.99
N LEU A 216 -13.83 10.55 14.27
CA LEU A 216 -13.72 9.10 14.16
C LEU A 216 -12.63 8.54 15.09
N GLY A 217 -12.94 7.39 15.71
CA GLY A 217 -12.03 6.70 16.62
C GLY A 217 -10.76 6.19 15.92
N LEU A 218 -10.92 5.55 14.75
CA LEU A 218 -9.81 5.05 13.95
C LEU A 218 -9.53 5.96 12.76
N ARG A 219 -8.28 6.32 12.61
CA ARG A 219 -7.76 7.16 11.52
C ARG A 219 -6.53 6.48 10.96
N GLY A 220 -6.72 5.79 9.83
CA GLY A 220 -5.80 4.79 9.34
C GLY A 220 -5.01 5.20 8.11
N PHE A 221 -3.93 4.45 7.93
CA PHE A 221 -3.22 4.31 6.68
C PHE A 221 -2.85 2.84 6.49
N MET A 222 -3.28 2.27 5.37
CA MET A 222 -2.86 0.94 4.95
C MET A 222 -1.62 1.07 4.08
N LEU A 223 -0.61 0.25 4.39
CA LEU A 223 0.64 0.19 3.65
C LEU A 223 0.90 -1.23 3.18
N ASP A 224 0.85 -1.43 1.87
CA ASP A 224 1.29 -2.65 1.23
C ASP A 224 2.82 -2.65 1.09
N VAL A 225 3.47 -3.64 1.68
CA VAL A 225 4.92 -3.89 1.57
C VAL A 225 5.22 -5.22 0.86
N VAL A 226 4.17 -5.88 0.37
CA VAL A 226 4.29 -7.18 -0.27
C VAL A 226 4.62 -7.03 -1.75
N ARG A 227 3.83 -6.25 -2.49
CA ARG A 227 4.03 -6.06 -3.93
C ARG A 227 5.31 -5.28 -4.19
N ASP A 228 5.58 -4.27 -3.37
CA ASP A 228 6.82 -3.51 -3.42
C ASP A 228 7.33 -3.20 -2.01
N PHE A 229 8.40 -3.88 -1.60
CA PHE A 229 8.89 -3.87 -0.23
C PHE A 229 9.42 -2.49 0.18
N ARG A 230 8.99 -2.04 1.37
CA ARG A 230 9.53 -0.84 2.05
C ARG A 230 10.43 -1.27 3.20
N THR A 231 11.63 -0.71 3.24
CA THR A 231 12.55 -0.96 4.35
C THR A 231 11.99 -0.46 5.68
N LYS A 232 12.51 -0.97 6.79
CA LYS A 232 12.15 -0.47 8.11
C LYS A 232 12.26 1.05 8.19
N GLU A 233 13.37 1.62 7.71
CA GLU A 233 13.62 3.07 7.72
C GLU A 233 12.57 3.85 6.92
N GLU A 234 12.07 3.29 5.84
CA GLU A 234 10.98 3.88 5.04
C GLU A 234 9.65 3.80 5.80
N VAL A 235 9.37 2.67 6.45
CA VAL A 235 8.17 2.51 7.30
C VAL A 235 8.20 3.50 8.48
N LEU A 236 9.35 3.70 9.12
CA LEU A 236 9.48 4.69 10.19
C LEU A 236 9.17 6.13 9.70
N LYS A 237 9.57 6.47 8.47
CA LYS A 237 9.20 7.76 7.86
C LYS A 237 7.70 7.88 7.59
N VAL A 238 7.07 6.79 7.15
CA VAL A 238 5.59 6.76 7.00
C VAL A 238 4.92 7.00 8.35
N LEU A 239 5.39 6.36 9.42
CA LEU A 239 4.88 6.57 10.78
C LEU A 239 5.06 8.03 11.27
N ASP A 240 6.17 8.69 10.92
CA ASP A 240 6.36 10.11 11.21
C ASP A 240 5.35 10.99 10.48
N ILE A 241 5.07 10.68 9.21
CA ILE A 241 4.03 11.38 8.44
C ILE A 241 2.66 11.15 9.09
N MET A 242 2.31 9.90 9.38
CA MET A 242 1.05 9.55 10.05
C MET A 242 0.88 10.31 11.38
N ALA A 243 1.90 10.30 12.23
CA ALA A 243 1.90 11.01 13.51
C ALA A 243 1.70 12.52 13.32
N SER A 244 2.32 13.12 12.30
CA SER A 244 2.19 14.55 12.01
C SER A 244 0.76 14.96 11.61
N TYR A 245 -0.04 14.00 11.12
CA TYR A 245 -1.46 14.20 10.79
C TYR A 245 -2.41 13.55 11.82
N LYS A 246 -1.90 13.15 13.00
CA LYS A 246 -2.69 12.63 14.13
C LYS A 246 -3.42 11.32 13.82
N LEU A 247 -2.86 10.50 12.94
CA LEU A 247 -3.36 9.15 12.70
C LEU A 247 -3.00 8.24 13.87
N ASN A 248 -3.78 7.15 14.02
CA ASN A 248 -3.61 6.23 15.13
C ASN A 248 -3.70 4.73 14.72
N LEU A 249 -3.79 4.45 13.43
CA LEU A 249 -3.87 3.08 12.90
C LEU A 249 -2.95 2.91 11.69
N LEU A 250 -1.95 2.04 11.80
CA LEU A 250 -1.24 1.45 10.65
C LEU A 250 -1.86 0.08 10.36
N HIS A 251 -2.56 -0.04 9.25
CA HIS A 251 -2.96 -1.30 8.67
C HIS A 251 -1.77 -1.80 7.83
N PHE A 252 -1.13 -2.88 8.26
CA PHE A 252 0.17 -3.28 7.75
C PHE A 252 0.06 -4.59 6.97
N HIS A 253 0.01 -4.50 5.65
CA HIS A 253 -0.17 -5.63 4.75
C HIS A 253 1.16 -6.36 4.54
N LEU A 254 1.27 -7.57 5.14
CA LEU A 254 2.53 -8.30 5.30
C LEU A 254 2.58 -9.66 4.60
N GLY A 255 1.46 -10.15 4.08
CA GLY A 255 1.41 -11.45 3.39
C GLY A 255 0.35 -11.48 2.31
N ASP A 256 0.77 -11.83 1.07
CA ASP A 256 -0.07 -11.90 -0.12
C ASP A 256 0.55 -12.88 -1.14
N ASP A 257 0.15 -12.79 -2.39
CA ASP A 257 0.57 -13.70 -3.47
C ASP A 257 2.06 -13.57 -3.81
N GLU A 258 2.58 -12.36 -3.83
CA GLU A 258 3.92 -12.05 -4.30
C GLU A 258 5.01 -12.33 -3.26
N ALA A 259 4.70 -12.11 -1.98
CA ALA A 259 5.67 -12.33 -0.90
C ALA A 259 5.02 -12.54 0.48
N TRP A 260 5.85 -13.02 1.40
CA TRP A 260 5.57 -13.02 2.84
C TRP A 260 6.64 -12.18 3.53
N CYS A 261 6.25 -11.06 4.13
CA CYS A 261 7.16 -9.99 4.54
C CYS A 261 7.43 -9.92 6.04
N LEU A 262 7.12 -10.95 6.82
CA LEU A 262 7.43 -11.02 8.25
C LEU A 262 8.10 -12.34 8.60
N GLU A 263 9.25 -12.28 9.29
CA GLU A 263 9.88 -13.45 9.85
C GLU A 263 8.98 -14.13 10.89
N ILE A 264 8.72 -15.43 10.70
CA ILE A 264 8.04 -16.29 11.65
C ILE A 264 9.03 -17.39 12.06
N PRO A 265 9.72 -17.27 13.21
CA PRO A 265 10.82 -18.15 13.58
C PRO A 265 10.48 -19.65 13.60
N GLN A 266 9.24 -19.99 13.89
CA GLN A 266 8.76 -21.39 13.87
C GLN A 266 8.48 -21.92 12.44
N LEU A 267 8.37 -21.02 11.45
CA LEU A 267 8.12 -21.34 10.04
C LEU A 267 9.16 -20.64 9.15
N PRO A 268 10.45 -20.96 9.31
CA PRO A 268 11.53 -20.22 8.63
C PRO A 268 11.46 -20.33 7.10
N ASP A 269 10.81 -21.36 6.55
CA ASP A 269 10.61 -21.50 5.12
C ASP A 269 9.74 -20.37 4.54
N LEU A 270 8.88 -19.70 5.33
CA LEU A 270 8.10 -18.55 4.88
C LEU A 270 8.98 -17.47 4.30
N THR A 271 9.95 -16.98 5.06
CA THR A 271 10.84 -15.92 4.60
C THR A 271 12.04 -16.43 3.80
N ALA A 272 12.54 -17.65 4.08
CA ALA A 272 13.61 -18.24 3.29
C ALA A 272 13.18 -18.51 1.84
N PHE A 273 11.91 -18.82 1.59
CA PHE A 273 11.37 -19.04 0.26
C PHE A 273 10.66 -17.79 -0.28
N SER A 274 9.73 -17.23 0.48
CA SER A 274 8.83 -16.16 0.02
C SER A 274 9.24 -14.75 0.45
N GLY A 275 10.25 -14.60 1.30
CA GLY A 275 10.81 -13.31 1.72
C GLY A 275 11.95 -12.82 0.82
N HIS A 276 12.18 -13.51 -0.28
CA HIS A 276 13.13 -13.12 -1.30
C HIS A 276 12.41 -13.22 -2.63
N HIS A 277 12.42 -12.18 -3.43
CA HIS A 277 12.01 -12.27 -4.83
C HIS A 277 13.01 -13.19 -5.52
N GLN A 278 12.67 -14.48 -5.58
CA GLN A 278 13.59 -15.49 -6.06
C GLN A 278 13.72 -15.41 -7.58
N MET A 279 14.98 -15.41 -8.03
CA MET A 279 15.25 -15.74 -9.42
C MET A 279 14.78 -17.17 -9.68
N PRO A 280 14.09 -17.42 -10.79
CA PRO A 280 13.84 -18.78 -11.24
C PRO A 280 15.16 -19.54 -11.37
N ASP A 281 15.18 -20.81 -11.04
CA ASP A 281 16.32 -21.67 -11.34
C ASP A 281 16.59 -21.65 -12.84
N TRP A 282 17.87 -21.75 -13.22
CA TRP A 282 18.29 -21.68 -14.62
C TRP A 282 17.54 -22.67 -15.53
N ASP A 283 17.23 -23.84 -15.00
CA ASP A 283 16.58 -24.94 -15.73
C ASP A 283 15.04 -24.93 -15.61
N LEU A 284 14.45 -24.03 -14.83
CA LEU A 284 13.01 -23.90 -14.70
C LEU A 284 12.42 -23.25 -15.95
N LYS A 285 11.73 -24.08 -16.74
CA LYS A 285 10.89 -23.60 -17.85
C LYS A 285 9.51 -23.13 -17.40
N GLU A 286 9.11 -23.55 -16.23
CA GLU A 286 7.84 -23.24 -15.58
C GLU A 286 8.12 -22.78 -14.17
N THR A 287 7.76 -21.55 -13.85
CA THR A 287 8.18 -20.98 -12.59
C THR A 287 7.25 -21.41 -11.47
N GLU A 288 7.77 -22.18 -10.53
CA GLU A 288 7.22 -22.23 -9.16
C GLU A 288 7.58 -20.98 -8.35
N ALA A 289 8.44 -20.12 -8.91
CA ALA A 289 8.88 -18.90 -8.29
C ALA A 289 7.72 -17.89 -8.12
N LEU A 290 7.79 -17.12 -7.07
CA LEU A 290 6.89 -16.00 -6.86
C LEU A 290 7.11 -14.94 -7.94
N LYS A 291 6.04 -14.25 -8.32
CA LYS A 291 6.12 -13.14 -9.28
C LYS A 291 7.15 -12.14 -8.78
N PRO A 292 8.19 -11.83 -9.55
CA PRO A 292 9.10 -10.80 -9.17
C PRO A 292 8.34 -9.46 -9.14
N THR A 293 8.57 -8.64 -8.15
CA THR A 293 7.93 -7.34 -8.06
C THR A 293 8.66 -6.26 -8.82
N ALA A 294 7.96 -5.16 -8.99
CA ALA A 294 8.30 -4.05 -9.85
C ALA A 294 9.68 -3.44 -9.64
N ASN A 295 10.27 -3.50 -8.47
CA ASN A 295 11.55 -2.82 -8.23
C ASN A 295 12.81 -3.67 -8.42
N GLY A 296 12.67 -4.86 -9.02
CA GLY A 296 13.82 -5.70 -9.40
C GLY A 296 14.71 -6.12 -8.25
N ARG A 297 14.15 -6.26 -7.05
CA ARG A 297 14.89 -6.62 -5.83
C ARG A 297 15.17 -8.12 -5.74
N PHE A 298 15.43 -8.77 -6.86
CA PHE A 298 15.83 -10.15 -6.87
C PHE A 298 17.03 -10.41 -5.98
N GLY A 299 16.89 -11.41 -5.10
CA GLY A 299 17.96 -11.80 -4.19
C GLY A 299 18.18 -10.85 -3.01
N ASN A 300 17.42 -9.77 -2.90
CA ASN A 300 17.41 -8.92 -1.72
C ASN A 300 16.40 -9.44 -0.70
N THR A 301 16.68 -9.23 0.57
CA THR A 301 15.73 -9.46 1.65
C THR A 301 14.54 -8.53 1.50
N THR A 302 13.35 -9.09 1.42
CA THR A 302 12.08 -8.37 1.28
C THR A 302 11.12 -8.76 2.40
N PHE A 303 11.63 -8.85 3.61
CA PHE A 303 10.85 -9.10 4.81
C PHE A 303 11.48 -8.37 5.99
N PHE A 304 10.69 -8.15 7.01
CA PHE A 304 11.15 -7.66 8.31
C PHE A 304 11.56 -8.85 9.17
N THR A 305 12.74 -8.76 9.75
CA THR A 305 13.12 -9.66 10.83
C THR A 305 12.23 -9.44 12.05
N GLU A 306 12.11 -10.43 12.91
CA GLU A 306 11.40 -10.29 14.19
C GLU A 306 11.83 -9.03 14.95
N GLN A 307 13.13 -8.74 14.96
CA GLN A 307 13.68 -7.57 15.65
C GLN A 307 13.22 -6.26 15.00
N GLU A 308 13.28 -6.16 13.68
CA GLU A 308 12.83 -4.97 12.95
C GLU A 308 11.33 -4.72 13.11
N TYR A 309 10.52 -5.78 13.12
CA TYR A 309 9.08 -5.66 13.37
C TYR A 309 8.82 -5.12 14.79
N LYS A 310 9.49 -5.65 15.82
CA LYS A 310 9.38 -5.13 17.19
C LYS A 310 9.81 -3.66 17.29
N GLU A 311 10.84 -3.25 16.57
CA GLU A 311 11.26 -1.83 16.51
C GLU A 311 10.20 -0.94 15.84
N ILE A 312 9.58 -1.41 14.76
CA ILE A 312 8.45 -0.72 14.12
C ILE A 312 7.27 -0.57 15.10
N LEU A 313 6.91 -1.63 15.82
CA LEU A 313 5.83 -1.60 16.82
C LEU A 313 6.08 -0.56 17.90
N GLN A 314 7.29 -0.54 18.47
CA GLN A 314 7.67 0.41 19.52
C GLN A 314 7.64 1.85 19.00
N TYR A 315 8.19 2.08 17.81
CA TYR A 315 8.21 3.39 17.16
C TYR A 315 6.82 3.93 16.85
N ALA A 316 5.91 3.06 16.39
CA ALA A 316 4.50 3.40 16.17
C ALA A 316 3.80 3.75 17.49
N TRP A 317 3.98 2.93 18.53
CA TRP A 317 3.35 3.11 19.83
C TRP A 317 3.75 4.41 20.53
N GLU A 318 5.02 4.82 20.44
CA GLU A 318 5.50 6.12 20.92
C GLU A 318 4.77 7.29 20.24
N ARG A 319 4.23 7.08 19.04
CA ARG A 319 3.46 8.03 18.24
C ARG A 319 1.96 7.87 18.37
N ARG A 320 1.50 7.02 19.31
CA ARG A 320 0.08 6.71 19.51
C ARG A 320 -0.57 6.05 18.28
N ILE A 321 0.23 5.31 17.50
CA ILE A 321 -0.23 4.54 16.34
C ILE A 321 -0.25 3.07 16.73
N GLN A 322 -1.41 2.45 16.58
CA GLN A 322 -1.60 1.01 16.71
C GLN A 322 -1.26 0.35 15.37
N VAL A 323 -0.63 -0.82 15.42
CA VAL A 323 -0.33 -1.62 14.22
C VAL A 323 -1.26 -2.82 14.20
N VAL A 324 -2.01 -2.96 13.11
CA VAL A 324 -2.82 -4.14 12.80
C VAL A 324 -2.16 -4.85 11.62
N PRO A 325 -1.45 -5.97 11.86
CA PRO A 325 -0.84 -6.74 10.77
C PRO A 325 -1.90 -7.49 9.98
N GLU A 326 -1.71 -7.54 8.66
CA GLU A 326 -2.54 -8.30 7.74
C GLU A 326 -1.75 -9.44 7.11
N PHE A 327 -2.39 -10.62 7.08
CA PHE A 327 -1.96 -11.81 6.35
C PHE A 327 -3.15 -12.33 5.58
N ASP A 328 -3.20 -12.01 4.31
CA ASP A 328 -4.39 -12.23 3.51
C ASP A 328 -4.68 -13.71 3.25
N ALA A 329 -5.98 -14.04 3.36
CA ALA A 329 -6.52 -15.37 3.18
C ALA A 329 -8.06 -15.34 3.03
N PRO A 330 -8.69 -16.33 2.38
CA PRO A 330 -8.12 -17.54 1.78
C PRO A 330 -7.64 -17.33 0.34
N GLY A 331 -7.99 -16.22 -0.32
CA GLY A 331 -7.35 -15.71 -1.52
C GLY A 331 -5.97 -15.13 -1.18
N HIS A 332 -5.28 -14.54 -2.14
CA HIS A 332 -4.04 -13.81 -1.92
C HIS A 332 -2.99 -14.53 -1.05
N SER A 333 -2.95 -15.87 -1.12
CA SER A 333 -2.16 -16.70 -0.20
C SER A 333 -1.03 -17.46 -0.88
N ARG A 334 -0.71 -17.11 -2.12
CA ARG A 334 0.25 -17.89 -2.93
C ARG A 334 1.62 -18.02 -2.29
N ALA A 335 2.16 -16.93 -1.73
CA ALA A 335 3.46 -16.96 -1.07
C ALA A 335 3.50 -17.98 0.09
N ALA A 336 2.47 -18.00 0.93
CA ALA A 336 2.35 -18.97 2.01
C ALA A 336 2.21 -20.41 1.48
N ILE A 337 1.36 -20.60 0.46
CA ILE A 337 1.15 -21.91 -0.18
C ILE A 337 2.48 -22.46 -0.71
N LYS A 338 3.22 -21.68 -1.49
CA LYS A 338 4.50 -22.10 -2.10
C LYS A 338 5.58 -22.34 -1.05
N ALA A 339 5.66 -21.51 -0.02
CA ALA A 339 6.58 -21.73 1.10
C ALA A 339 6.30 -23.05 1.84
N MET A 340 5.03 -23.37 2.08
CA MET A 340 4.66 -24.62 2.76
C MET A 340 4.79 -25.84 1.85
N GLN A 341 4.62 -25.69 0.55
CA GLN A 341 4.95 -26.75 -0.43
C GLN A 341 6.46 -27.03 -0.44
N HIS A 342 7.30 -25.97 -0.39
CA HIS A 342 8.75 -26.10 -0.26
C HIS A 342 9.13 -26.79 1.07
N TYR A 343 8.51 -26.39 2.18
CA TYR A 343 8.69 -27.04 3.48
C TYR A 343 8.37 -28.54 3.42
N GLU A 344 7.21 -28.91 2.84
CA GLU A 344 6.83 -30.32 2.67
C GLU A 344 7.83 -31.08 1.80
N GLY A 345 8.26 -30.51 0.67
CA GLY A 345 9.26 -31.11 -0.22
C GLY A 345 10.59 -31.38 0.46
N ARG A 346 11.03 -30.47 1.34
CA ARG A 346 12.30 -30.57 2.07
C ARG A 346 12.23 -31.52 3.27
N THR A 347 11.11 -31.54 3.99
CA THR A 347 10.98 -32.26 5.27
C THR A 347 10.19 -33.56 5.20
N GLY A 348 9.32 -33.69 4.22
CA GLY A 348 8.31 -34.74 4.14
C GLY A 348 7.10 -34.53 5.06
N ASP A 349 7.08 -33.45 5.87
CA ASP A 349 5.99 -33.13 6.79
C ASP A 349 4.84 -32.41 6.08
N ARG A 350 3.66 -33.02 6.08
CA ARG A 350 2.43 -32.53 5.45
C ARG A 350 1.52 -31.76 6.38
N SER A 351 1.92 -31.57 7.63
CA SER A 351 1.05 -31.00 8.65
C SER A 351 0.74 -29.51 8.47
N PHE A 352 1.48 -28.83 7.59
CA PHE A 352 1.26 -27.43 7.21
C PHE A 352 0.79 -27.30 5.74
N ARG A 353 0.21 -28.34 5.18
CA ARG A 353 -0.31 -28.26 3.83
C ARG A 353 -1.47 -27.28 3.74
N LEU A 354 -1.40 -26.34 2.82
CA LEU A 354 -2.37 -25.25 2.65
C LEU A 354 -3.27 -25.42 1.44
N GLN A 355 -2.88 -26.30 0.50
CA GLN A 355 -3.65 -26.57 -0.71
C GLN A 355 -3.62 -28.07 -0.99
N ASP A 356 -4.74 -28.63 -1.45
CA ASP A 356 -4.80 -30.04 -1.86
C ASP A 356 -4.11 -30.22 -3.23
N PRO A 357 -3.05 -31.04 -3.34
CA PRO A 357 -2.41 -31.32 -4.62
C PRO A 357 -3.32 -31.98 -5.65
N ALA A 358 -4.44 -32.53 -5.23
CA ALA A 358 -5.44 -33.14 -6.09
C ALA A 358 -6.54 -32.16 -6.51
N ASP A 359 -6.48 -30.90 -6.08
CA ASP A 359 -7.45 -29.89 -6.49
C ASP A 359 -7.37 -29.67 -8.01
N THR A 360 -8.52 -29.80 -8.66
CA THR A 360 -8.68 -29.61 -10.10
C THR A 360 -9.38 -28.31 -10.44
N SER A 361 -9.43 -27.37 -9.50
CA SER A 361 -10.03 -26.05 -9.70
C SER A 361 -9.32 -25.30 -10.82
N HIS A 362 -10.13 -24.61 -11.62
CA HIS A 362 -9.63 -23.71 -12.66
C HIS A 362 -10.23 -22.34 -12.39
N TYR A 363 -9.39 -21.40 -12.03
CA TYR A 363 -9.77 -20.03 -11.74
C TYR A 363 -8.68 -19.06 -12.17
N TRP A 364 -9.04 -17.79 -12.17
CA TRP A 364 -8.17 -16.68 -12.51
C TRP A 364 -8.45 -15.54 -11.53
N THR A 365 -7.44 -14.98 -10.92
CA THR A 365 -7.58 -13.86 -9.98
C THR A 365 -7.44 -12.51 -10.66
N ALA A 366 -7.72 -11.43 -9.94
CA ALA A 366 -7.50 -10.08 -10.42
C ALA A 366 -6.04 -9.78 -10.75
N GLN A 367 -5.10 -10.48 -10.07
CA GLN A 367 -3.65 -10.41 -10.30
C GLN A 367 -3.14 -11.54 -11.21
N ASP A 368 -4.05 -12.26 -11.90
CA ASP A 368 -3.78 -13.36 -12.84
C ASP A 368 -3.12 -14.61 -12.27
N PHE A 369 -3.21 -14.83 -10.98
CA PHE A 369 -2.84 -16.08 -10.38
C PHE A 369 -3.93 -17.15 -10.54
N THR A 370 -3.49 -18.40 -10.61
CA THR A 370 -4.36 -19.59 -10.76
C THR A 370 -4.18 -20.60 -9.64
N ASP A 371 -3.33 -20.29 -8.65
CA ASP A 371 -2.88 -21.21 -7.60
C ASP A 371 -2.70 -20.54 -6.22
N ASN A 372 -3.45 -19.47 -5.96
CA ASN A 372 -3.27 -18.61 -4.78
C ASN A 372 -4.34 -18.78 -3.69
N VAL A 373 -5.22 -19.77 -3.79
CA VAL A 373 -6.32 -19.96 -2.83
C VAL A 373 -6.04 -21.11 -1.89
N LEU A 374 -6.17 -20.87 -0.58
CA LEU A 374 -6.08 -21.91 0.44
C LEU A 374 -7.24 -22.90 0.33
N ASP A 375 -7.02 -24.13 0.81
CA ASP A 375 -8.08 -25.12 1.02
C ASP A 375 -8.53 -25.14 2.50
N PRO A 376 -9.64 -24.49 2.84
CA PRO A 376 -10.13 -24.42 4.23
C PRO A 376 -10.56 -25.75 4.85
N ASP A 377 -10.72 -26.81 4.05
CA ASP A 377 -11.02 -28.15 4.58
C ASP A 377 -9.74 -28.87 5.08
N LEU A 378 -8.55 -28.28 4.86
CA LEU A 378 -7.28 -28.85 5.33
C LEU A 378 -6.95 -28.37 6.76
N PRO A 379 -6.68 -29.29 7.70
CA PRO A 379 -6.25 -28.91 9.07
C PRO A 379 -4.95 -28.10 9.09
N GLY A 380 -4.11 -28.27 8.05
CA GLY A 380 -2.85 -27.56 7.90
C GLY A 380 -3.00 -26.04 7.85
N VAL A 381 -4.10 -25.55 7.29
CA VAL A 381 -4.43 -24.12 7.23
C VAL A 381 -4.51 -23.53 8.65
N TYR A 382 -5.27 -24.14 9.52
CA TYR A 382 -5.46 -23.64 10.89
C TYR A 382 -4.24 -23.87 11.76
N LYS A 383 -3.48 -24.95 11.53
CA LYS A 383 -2.19 -25.15 12.18
C LYS A 383 -1.19 -24.05 11.79
N PHE A 384 -1.17 -23.67 10.52
CA PHE A 384 -0.32 -22.60 10.01
C PHE A 384 -0.67 -21.26 10.66
N TYR A 385 -1.93 -20.83 10.59
CA TYR A 385 -2.35 -19.56 11.19
C TYR A 385 -2.28 -19.56 12.72
N SER A 386 -2.43 -20.73 13.37
CA SER A 386 -2.16 -20.85 14.82
C SER A 386 -0.74 -20.43 15.16
N VAL A 387 0.26 -20.90 14.40
CA VAL A 387 1.66 -20.52 14.61
C VAL A 387 1.88 -19.04 14.30
N VAL A 388 1.34 -18.53 13.19
CA VAL A 388 1.47 -17.11 12.84
C VAL A 388 0.88 -16.20 13.91
N PHE A 389 -0.33 -16.51 14.41
CA PHE A 389 -0.98 -15.71 15.46
C PHE A 389 -0.17 -15.74 16.76
N ASP A 390 0.30 -16.93 17.18
CA ASP A 390 1.09 -17.06 18.41
C ASP A 390 2.40 -16.26 18.34
N GLU A 391 3.08 -16.25 17.18
CA GLU A 391 4.32 -15.49 16.98
C GLU A 391 4.05 -13.98 16.96
N VAL A 392 3.01 -13.50 16.27
CA VAL A 392 2.63 -12.09 16.26
C VAL A 392 2.28 -11.62 17.69
N ILE A 393 1.49 -12.40 18.43
CA ILE A 393 1.17 -12.10 19.84
C ILE A 393 2.45 -12.02 20.68
N ARG A 394 3.38 -12.97 20.48
CA ARG A 394 4.66 -12.98 21.19
C ARG A 394 5.48 -11.73 20.89
N MET A 395 5.61 -11.36 19.61
CA MET A 395 6.36 -10.18 19.19
C MET A 395 5.80 -8.89 19.79
N HIS A 396 4.48 -8.70 19.77
CA HIS A 396 3.81 -7.55 20.39
C HIS A 396 4.05 -7.50 21.90
N ARG A 397 3.90 -8.65 22.58
CA ARG A 397 4.15 -8.75 24.03
C ARG A 397 5.59 -8.41 24.37
N GLU A 398 6.56 -8.92 23.60
CA GLU A 398 7.98 -8.64 23.82
C GLU A 398 8.36 -7.19 23.50
N ALA A 399 7.71 -6.58 22.54
CA ALA A 399 7.84 -5.15 22.25
C ALA A 399 7.19 -4.25 23.34
N GLY A 400 6.36 -4.83 24.22
CA GLY A 400 5.59 -4.07 25.21
C GLY A 400 4.46 -3.25 24.60
N VAL A 401 3.94 -3.66 23.44
CA VAL A 401 2.93 -2.95 22.64
C VAL A 401 1.67 -3.80 22.55
N PRO A 402 0.48 -3.25 22.79
CA PRO A 402 -0.77 -3.99 22.60
C PRO A 402 -0.94 -4.46 21.14
N LEU A 403 -1.50 -5.67 20.96
CA LEU A 403 -2.00 -6.13 19.68
C LEU A 403 -3.51 -5.85 19.62
N PRO A 404 -3.96 -4.90 18.79
CA PRO A 404 -5.39 -4.57 18.71
C PRO A 404 -6.22 -5.72 18.12
N GLY A 405 -5.66 -6.39 17.12
CA GLY A 405 -6.22 -7.51 16.39
C GLY A 405 -5.34 -7.89 15.20
N ILE A 406 -5.78 -8.88 14.45
CA ILE A 406 -5.12 -9.33 13.21
C ILE A 406 -6.14 -9.20 12.08
N HIS A 407 -5.70 -8.62 10.96
CA HIS A 407 -6.47 -8.58 9.73
C HIS A 407 -6.20 -9.85 8.92
N ILE A 408 -7.27 -10.53 8.50
CA ILE A 408 -7.21 -11.84 7.84
C ILE A 408 -7.53 -11.77 6.34
N GLY A 409 -7.59 -10.57 5.78
CA GLY A 409 -7.96 -10.37 4.37
C GLY A 409 -9.41 -10.71 4.09
N GLY A 410 -9.63 -11.65 3.18
CA GLY A 410 -10.95 -12.19 2.83
C GLY A 410 -11.49 -11.79 1.48
N ASP A 411 -10.84 -10.84 0.83
CA ASP A 411 -11.23 -10.26 -0.46
C ASP A 411 -10.89 -11.15 -1.66
N GLU A 412 -11.43 -10.79 -2.77
CA GLU A 412 -11.13 -11.27 -4.13
C GLU A 412 -10.99 -12.80 -4.31
N VAL A 413 -11.60 -13.60 -3.45
CA VAL A 413 -11.60 -15.06 -3.62
C VAL A 413 -12.25 -15.42 -4.96
N PRO A 414 -11.51 -15.98 -5.93
CA PRO A 414 -11.97 -16.09 -7.31
C PRO A 414 -13.12 -17.06 -7.48
N GLN A 415 -13.96 -16.82 -8.47
CA GLN A 415 -14.94 -17.81 -8.89
C GLN A 415 -14.22 -19.02 -9.52
N GLY A 416 -14.73 -20.22 -9.27
CA GLY A 416 -14.14 -21.45 -9.78
C GLY A 416 -13.08 -22.11 -8.90
N CYS A 417 -12.63 -21.45 -7.83
CA CYS A 417 -11.88 -22.15 -6.77
C CYS A 417 -12.78 -23.14 -6.04
N TRP A 418 -12.18 -24.14 -5.39
CA TRP A 418 -12.87 -25.21 -4.64
C TRP A 418 -13.88 -25.97 -5.50
N ALA A 419 -13.49 -26.35 -6.71
CA ALA A 419 -14.34 -27.01 -7.70
C ALA A 419 -15.13 -28.19 -7.12
N GLY A 420 -16.43 -28.22 -7.42
CA GLY A 420 -17.34 -29.29 -6.97
C GLY A 420 -17.78 -29.19 -5.50
N ARG A 421 -17.34 -28.17 -4.75
CA ARG A 421 -17.72 -27.94 -3.36
C ARG A 421 -18.71 -26.76 -3.25
N ASP A 422 -19.51 -26.76 -2.19
CA ASP A 422 -20.35 -25.62 -1.83
C ASP A 422 -19.47 -24.47 -1.34
N ARG A 423 -19.34 -23.43 -2.16
CA ARG A 423 -18.49 -22.27 -1.92
C ARG A 423 -18.85 -21.54 -0.62
N LYS A 424 -20.15 -21.37 -0.33
CA LYS A 424 -20.59 -20.75 0.92
C LYS A 424 -20.11 -21.54 2.12
N ARG A 425 -20.30 -22.86 2.10
CA ARG A 425 -19.82 -23.76 3.18
C ARG A 425 -18.30 -23.67 3.36
N VAL A 426 -17.53 -23.72 2.27
CA VAL A 426 -16.06 -23.66 2.36
C VAL A 426 -15.61 -22.33 2.93
N LYS A 427 -16.21 -21.21 2.49
CA LYS A 427 -15.94 -19.88 3.03
C LYS A 427 -16.32 -19.78 4.52
N ASP A 428 -17.48 -20.30 4.89
CA ASP A 428 -17.90 -20.37 6.29
C ASP A 428 -16.93 -21.20 7.15
N THR A 429 -16.46 -22.34 6.63
CA THR A 429 -15.43 -23.17 7.29
C THR A 429 -14.17 -22.38 7.57
N PHE A 430 -13.69 -21.59 6.60
CA PHE A 430 -12.52 -20.72 6.78
C PHE A 430 -12.76 -19.68 7.88
N THR A 431 -13.85 -18.91 7.76
CA THR A 431 -14.17 -17.83 8.71
C THR A 431 -14.37 -18.39 10.12
N HIS A 432 -15.07 -19.52 10.26
CA HIS A 432 -15.26 -20.19 11.53
C HIS A 432 -13.94 -20.65 12.16
N GLY A 433 -13.04 -21.23 11.37
CA GLY A 433 -11.73 -21.69 11.86
C GLY A 433 -10.84 -20.54 12.31
N MET A 434 -10.78 -19.44 11.55
CA MET A 434 -10.04 -18.24 11.94
C MET A 434 -10.63 -17.58 13.20
N LEU A 435 -11.95 -17.53 13.29
CA LEU A 435 -12.67 -17.06 14.48
C LEU A 435 -12.33 -17.90 15.71
N GLN A 436 -12.30 -19.22 15.59
CA GLN A 436 -11.92 -20.11 16.69
C GLN A 436 -10.48 -19.83 17.16
N LEU A 437 -9.53 -19.72 16.24
CA LEU A 437 -8.14 -19.36 16.56
C LEU A 437 -8.04 -18.03 17.33
N ALA A 438 -8.83 -17.04 16.91
CA ALA A 438 -8.86 -15.73 17.56
C ALA A 438 -9.49 -15.80 18.96
N GLN A 439 -10.60 -16.53 19.12
CA GLN A 439 -11.28 -16.71 20.41
C GLN A 439 -10.40 -17.40 21.44
N GLU A 440 -9.70 -18.46 21.06
CA GLU A 440 -8.76 -19.19 21.92
C GLU A 440 -7.64 -18.29 22.48
N ARG A 441 -7.33 -17.19 21.77
CA ARG A 441 -6.26 -16.25 22.11
C ARG A 441 -6.77 -14.92 22.65
N GLY A 442 -8.07 -14.71 22.72
CA GLY A 442 -8.67 -13.43 23.11
C GLY A 442 -8.39 -12.29 22.13
N LEU A 443 -8.15 -12.62 20.86
CA LEU A 443 -7.86 -11.66 19.79
C LEU A 443 -9.13 -11.13 19.13
N LYS A 444 -9.05 -9.91 18.60
CA LYS A 444 -9.99 -9.36 17.63
C LYS A 444 -9.53 -9.70 16.22
N LEU A 445 -10.48 -9.81 15.29
CA LEU A 445 -10.24 -9.96 13.87
C LEU A 445 -10.66 -8.70 13.11
N ALA A 446 -9.92 -8.37 12.08
CA ALA A 446 -10.33 -7.45 11.05
C ALA A 446 -10.31 -8.16 9.69
N GLY A 447 -10.93 -7.58 8.68
CA GLY A 447 -10.89 -8.11 7.32
C GLY A 447 -11.64 -7.20 6.34
N TRP A 448 -11.52 -7.53 5.06
CA TRP A 448 -12.28 -6.87 4.03
C TRP A 448 -13.76 -7.24 4.13
N GLN A 449 -14.64 -6.47 3.51
CA GLN A 449 -16.11 -6.65 3.60
C GLN A 449 -16.56 -8.09 3.36
N GLU A 450 -15.82 -8.83 2.56
CA GLU A 450 -16.17 -10.18 2.16
C GLU A 450 -16.13 -11.19 3.31
N ILE A 451 -15.42 -10.90 4.42
CA ILE A 451 -15.40 -11.82 5.58
C ILE A 451 -16.75 -11.96 6.28
N VAL A 452 -17.64 -10.98 6.12
CA VAL A 452 -19.01 -11.00 6.66
C VAL A 452 -20.07 -11.37 5.61
N GLU A 453 -19.65 -11.62 4.39
CA GLU A 453 -20.53 -11.95 3.27
C GLU A 453 -20.57 -13.47 3.01
N ASN A 454 -21.74 -13.98 2.67
CA ASN A 454 -21.94 -15.38 2.25
C ASN A 454 -21.38 -16.43 3.25
N ILE A 455 -21.57 -16.18 4.54
CA ILE A 455 -21.30 -17.13 5.62
C ILE A 455 -22.60 -17.51 6.34
N GLU A 456 -22.56 -18.51 7.23
CA GLU A 456 -23.74 -18.93 7.98
C GLU A 456 -24.09 -17.92 9.07
N PRO A 457 -25.39 -17.72 9.39
CA PRO A 457 -25.81 -16.73 10.39
C PRO A 457 -25.16 -16.90 11.75
N GLU A 458 -24.96 -18.14 12.18
CA GLU A 458 -24.33 -18.47 13.47
C GLU A 458 -22.85 -18.05 13.49
N THR A 459 -22.13 -18.28 12.41
CA THR A 459 -20.74 -17.84 12.24
C THR A 459 -20.67 -16.31 12.22
N LEU A 460 -21.58 -15.64 11.49
CA LEU A 460 -21.66 -14.18 11.45
C LEU A 460 -21.92 -13.58 12.84
N GLU A 461 -22.90 -14.11 13.59
CA GLU A 461 -23.20 -13.64 14.96
C GLU A 461 -21.99 -13.79 15.90
N ALA A 462 -21.27 -14.89 15.79
CA ALA A 462 -20.08 -15.14 16.60
C ALA A 462 -18.91 -14.22 16.17
N LEU A 463 -18.69 -14.03 14.87
CA LEU A 463 -17.67 -13.16 14.30
C LEU A 463 -17.88 -11.71 14.74
N MET A 464 -19.12 -11.20 14.68
CA MET A 464 -19.45 -9.83 15.07
C MET A 464 -19.03 -9.48 16.50
N LYS A 465 -19.01 -10.44 17.42
CA LYS A 465 -18.53 -10.24 18.80
C LYS A 465 -17.00 -10.13 18.89
N GLN A 466 -16.31 -10.60 17.85
CA GLN A 466 -14.84 -10.67 17.78
C GLN A 466 -14.24 -9.64 16.82
N LEU A 467 -15.07 -8.93 16.04
CA LEU A 467 -14.58 -7.93 15.09
C LEU A 467 -13.90 -6.76 15.79
N LEU A 468 -12.79 -6.33 15.22
CA LEU A 468 -12.16 -5.03 15.42
C LEU A 468 -12.78 -4.00 14.47
N PHE A 469 -12.75 -4.30 13.19
CA PHE A 469 -13.43 -3.58 12.11
C PHE A 469 -13.52 -4.44 10.84
N VAL A 470 -14.34 -3.97 9.91
CA VAL A 470 -14.44 -4.48 8.55
C VAL A 470 -14.23 -3.33 7.57
N ASN A 471 -13.31 -3.49 6.64
CA ASN A 471 -13.03 -2.52 5.59
C ASN A 471 -14.12 -2.57 4.52
N ALA A 472 -14.86 -1.49 4.37
CA ALA A 472 -15.81 -1.33 3.28
C ALA A 472 -15.13 -0.63 2.10
N TRP A 473 -14.65 -1.41 1.13
CA TRP A 473 -13.83 -0.89 0.03
C TRP A 473 -14.58 -0.78 -1.30
N GLU A 474 -15.29 -1.83 -1.72
CA GLU A 474 -16.02 -1.82 -3.00
C GLU A 474 -17.36 -1.11 -2.84
N THR A 475 -17.33 0.18 -2.98
CA THR A 475 -18.47 1.08 -2.76
C THR A 475 -18.95 1.75 -4.06
N ARG A 476 -18.68 1.14 -5.22
CA ARG A 476 -19.08 1.67 -6.53
C ARG A 476 -20.43 1.10 -6.97
N GLY A 477 -21.14 1.86 -7.82
CA GLY A 477 -22.38 1.41 -8.47
C GLY A 477 -23.43 0.94 -7.47
N GLU A 478 -23.83 -0.33 -7.56
CA GLU A 478 -24.86 -0.95 -6.70
C GLU A 478 -24.42 -1.11 -5.23
N ASN A 479 -23.12 -0.95 -4.94
CA ASN A 479 -22.57 -1.04 -3.60
C ASN A 479 -22.35 0.33 -2.93
N ALA A 480 -22.85 1.41 -3.50
CA ALA A 480 -22.67 2.75 -2.95
C ALA A 480 -23.18 2.90 -1.50
N ASP A 481 -24.16 2.10 -1.10
CA ASP A 481 -24.75 2.06 0.24
C ASP A 481 -24.12 1.00 1.17
N LEU A 482 -23.09 0.27 0.73
CA LEU A 482 -22.49 -0.82 1.47
C LEU A 482 -22.07 -0.41 2.90
N PRO A 483 -21.40 0.73 3.13
CA PRO A 483 -21.07 1.14 4.49
C PRO A 483 -22.31 1.29 5.38
N ALA A 484 -23.42 1.82 4.84
CA ALA A 484 -24.67 1.93 5.59
C ALA A 484 -25.29 0.56 5.90
N ARG A 485 -25.30 -0.36 4.93
CA ARG A 485 -25.82 -1.73 5.13
C ARG A 485 -25.05 -2.47 6.22
N LEU A 486 -23.73 -2.41 6.20
CA LEU A 486 -22.87 -3.04 7.20
C LEU A 486 -23.05 -2.38 8.57
N ALA A 487 -23.00 -1.05 8.66
CA ALA A 487 -23.19 -0.32 9.91
C ALA A 487 -24.57 -0.59 10.53
N ASN A 488 -25.64 -0.58 9.72
CA ASN A 488 -26.99 -0.88 10.16
C ASN A 488 -27.13 -2.33 10.68
N ALA A 489 -26.38 -3.27 10.12
CA ALA A 489 -26.28 -4.63 10.61
C ALA A 489 -25.51 -4.74 11.93
N GLY A 490 -24.83 -3.69 12.38
CA GLY A 490 -24.04 -3.65 13.61
C GLY A 490 -22.56 -4.00 13.42
N VAL A 491 -22.10 -4.09 12.17
CA VAL A 491 -20.68 -4.32 11.84
C VAL A 491 -19.90 -3.03 12.12
N PRO A 492 -18.76 -3.09 12.84
CA PRO A 492 -17.86 -1.95 12.96
C PRO A 492 -17.15 -1.71 11.62
N VAL A 493 -17.50 -0.62 10.95
CA VAL A 493 -17.05 -0.30 9.59
C VAL A 493 -15.85 0.66 9.61
N LEU A 494 -14.76 0.28 8.96
CA LEU A 494 -13.67 1.16 8.57
C LEU A 494 -13.86 1.55 7.10
N LEU A 495 -14.06 2.85 6.85
CA LEU A 495 -14.28 3.37 5.50
C LEU A 495 -12.99 3.31 4.68
N SER A 496 -13.05 2.54 3.59
CA SER A 496 -11.93 2.26 2.70
C SER A 496 -12.32 2.42 1.22
N ASN A 497 -13.27 3.33 0.96
CA ASN A 497 -13.92 3.51 -0.34
C ASN A 497 -12.92 3.64 -1.49
N VAL A 498 -12.95 2.73 -2.46
CA VAL A 498 -11.99 2.71 -3.56
C VAL A 498 -11.90 4.04 -4.32
N GLN A 499 -13.04 4.69 -4.59
CA GLN A 499 -13.08 5.93 -5.35
C GLN A 499 -12.59 7.18 -4.59
N ASN A 500 -12.31 7.06 -3.28
CA ASN A 500 -11.91 8.17 -2.43
C ASN A 500 -10.57 7.89 -1.70
N ALA A 501 -10.38 6.65 -1.24
CA ALA A 501 -9.38 6.30 -0.26
C ALA A 501 -8.20 5.48 -0.83
N TYR A 502 -8.32 4.90 -2.03
CA TYR A 502 -7.24 4.19 -2.70
C TYR A 502 -6.29 5.21 -3.34
N VAL A 503 -5.29 5.60 -2.57
CA VAL A 503 -4.35 6.65 -3.00
C VAL A 503 -3.26 6.13 -3.95
N ASP A 504 -3.16 4.82 -4.18
CA ASP A 504 -2.38 4.20 -5.24
C ASP A 504 -2.95 4.44 -6.64
N LEU A 505 -4.26 4.73 -6.76
CA LEU A 505 -4.86 5.09 -8.03
C LEU A 505 -4.27 6.39 -8.57
N ALA A 506 -4.06 6.47 -9.88
CA ALA A 506 -3.49 7.63 -10.52
C ALA A 506 -4.31 8.91 -10.30
N TYR A 507 -3.66 10.06 -10.30
CA TYR A 507 -4.35 11.36 -10.16
C TYR A 507 -5.26 11.68 -11.35
N SER A 508 -4.86 11.29 -12.54
CA SER A 508 -5.57 11.57 -13.79
C SER A 508 -5.25 10.54 -14.87
N ASP A 509 -5.83 10.70 -16.04
CA ASP A 509 -5.53 9.91 -17.24
C ASP A 509 -4.24 10.34 -17.95
N ASP A 510 -3.49 11.30 -17.41
CA ASP A 510 -2.22 11.72 -17.97
C ASP A 510 -1.25 10.52 -18.04
N PRO A 511 -0.69 10.18 -19.21
CA PRO A 511 0.28 9.08 -19.34
C PRO A 511 1.55 9.24 -18.50
N MET A 512 1.82 10.43 -18.01
CA MET A 512 2.96 10.71 -17.12
C MET A 512 2.68 10.36 -15.66
N GLU A 513 1.41 10.18 -15.27
CA GLU A 513 1.04 9.81 -13.91
C GLU A 513 1.47 8.38 -13.59
N ILE A 514 1.80 8.14 -12.33
CA ILE A 514 1.95 6.79 -11.78
C ILE A 514 0.64 6.33 -11.15
N GLY A 515 0.54 5.06 -10.89
CA GLY A 515 -0.64 4.46 -10.26
C GLY A 515 -1.50 3.65 -11.21
N LEU A 516 -2.37 2.87 -10.61
CA LEU A 516 -3.38 2.10 -11.31
C LEU A 516 -4.59 2.99 -11.65
N HIS A 517 -5.54 2.50 -12.43
CA HIS A 517 -6.76 3.23 -12.77
C HIS A 517 -8.02 2.35 -12.85
N TRP A 518 -7.92 1.10 -12.43
CA TRP A 518 -9.05 0.16 -12.44
C TRP A 518 -10.24 0.65 -11.60
N GLY A 519 -9.96 1.35 -10.49
CA GLY A 519 -10.96 1.98 -9.62
C GLY A 519 -11.33 3.41 -10.01
N GLY A 520 -10.76 3.94 -11.10
CA GLY A 520 -10.86 5.33 -11.52
C GLY A 520 -9.61 6.13 -11.17
N TYR A 521 -9.76 7.44 -11.04
CA TYR A 521 -8.69 8.36 -10.68
C TYR A 521 -9.00 8.99 -9.33
N VAL A 522 -8.00 9.16 -8.48
CA VAL A 522 -8.14 9.77 -7.15
C VAL A 522 -7.18 10.95 -7.04
N ASP A 523 -7.75 12.13 -6.80
CA ASP A 523 -7.06 13.36 -6.47
C ASP A 523 -7.46 13.87 -5.07
N GLU A 524 -6.98 15.01 -4.67
CA GLU A 524 -7.27 15.61 -3.37
C GLU A 524 -8.74 15.96 -3.19
N ARG A 525 -9.42 16.31 -4.29
CA ARG A 525 -10.85 16.62 -4.26
C ARG A 525 -11.67 15.37 -3.97
N LYS A 526 -11.36 14.28 -4.65
CA LYS A 526 -12.05 13.01 -4.45
C LYS A 526 -11.77 12.42 -3.07
N SER A 527 -10.51 12.50 -2.61
CA SER A 527 -10.19 12.00 -1.29
C SER A 527 -10.85 12.82 -0.18
N PHE A 528 -10.89 14.15 -0.32
CA PHE A 528 -11.62 15.03 0.60
C PHE A 528 -13.14 14.84 0.53
N ALA A 529 -13.67 14.38 -0.61
CA ALA A 529 -15.10 14.09 -0.78
C ALA A 529 -15.53 12.74 -0.17
N LEU A 530 -14.67 12.05 0.61
CA LEU A 530 -15.04 10.82 1.30
C LEU A 530 -16.31 11.07 2.16
N PRO A 531 -17.44 10.41 1.86
CA PRO A 531 -18.62 10.49 2.72
C PRO A 531 -18.34 9.73 4.02
N VAL A 532 -18.59 10.36 5.16
CA VAL A 532 -18.41 9.67 6.45
C VAL A 532 -19.75 9.18 6.98
N TRP A 533 -20.74 10.05 7.05
CA TRP A 533 -22.07 9.70 7.52
C TRP A 533 -23.18 9.93 6.47
N ASN A 534 -22.82 10.43 5.29
CA ASN A 534 -23.74 10.72 4.23
C ASN A 534 -23.90 9.53 3.26
N TYR A 535 -24.33 8.39 3.80
CA TYR A 535 -24.71 7.22 2.99
C TYR A 535 -26.23 7.04 2.99
N GLU A 536 -26.79 6.71 1.83
CA GLU A 536 -28.21 6.45 1.73
C GLU A 536 -28.65 5.33 2.69
N GLY A 537 -29.67 5.60 3.49
CA GLY A 537 -30.22 4.63 4.43
C GLY A 537 -29.42 4.38 5.69
N LEU A 538 -28.35 5.12 5.97
CA LEU A 538 -27.58 4.98 7.21
C LEU A 538 -28.45 5.33 8.44
N GLN A 539 -28.55 4.37 9.38
CA GLN A 539 -29.33 4.47 10.62
C GLN A 539 -28.47 4.38 11.89
N LYS A 540 -27.31 3.73 11.78
CA LYS A 540 -26.40 3.50 12.91
C LYS A 540 -25.00 4.05 12.63
N PRO A 541 -24.85 5.38 12.56
CA PRO A 541 -23.56 6.01 12.27
C PRO A 541 -22.48 5.69 13.31
N GLU A 542 -22.85 5.32 14.53
CA GLU A 542 -21.93 4.90 15.59
C GLU A 542 -21.13 3.64 15.26
N ASN A 543 -21.57 2.85 14.29
CA ASN A 543 -20.84 1.67 13.81
C ASN A 543 -19.84 2.01 12.68
N ILE A 544 -19.80 3.24 12.20
CA ILE A 544 -18.68 3.73 11.38
C ILE A 544 -17.58 4.14 12.34
N VAL A 545 -16.62 3.24 12.54
CA VAL A 545 -15.60 3.39 13.58
C VAL A 545 -14.37 4.17 13.13
N GLY A 546 -14.18 4.33 11.81
CA GLY A 546 -13.02 5.00 11.28
C GLY A 546 -13.01 5.16 9.76
N ALA A 547 -11.92 5.76 9.28
CA ALA A 547 -11.58 5.82 7.86
C ALA A 547 -10.06 5.67 7.69
N GLU A 548 -9.64 5.07 6.57
CA GLU A 548 -8.23 4.95 6.22
C GLU A 548 -7.99 5.27 4.75
N ALA A 549 -6.80 5.78 4.45
CA ALA A 549 -6.28 5.83 3.09
C ALA A 549 -5.45 4.57 2.84
N LEU A 550 -5.56 4.01 1.65
CA LEU A 550 -4.90 2.76 1.28
C LEU A 550 -3.87 3.00 0.18
N LEU A 551 -2.71 2.36 0.31
CA LEU A 551 -1.64 2.45 -0.66
C LEU A 551 -1.17 1.05 -1.05
N TRP A 552 -1.77 0.50 -2.09
CA TRP A 552 -1.29 -0.69 -2.76
C TRP A 552 -0.02 -0.37 -3.55
N SER A 553 0.89 -1.33 -3.67
CA SER A 553 2.27 -1.00 -4.07
C SER A 553 2.73 -1.64 -5.38
N GLU A 554 1.84 -2.19 -6.21
CA GLU A 554 2.16 -2.95 -7.43
C GLU A 554 3.09 -2.20 -8.39
N ASN A 555 3.02 -0.88 -8.42
CA ASN A 555 3.82 -0.04 -9.32
C ASN A 555 4.61 1.08 -8.62
N LEU A 556 4.83 0.95 -7.33
CA LEU A 556 5.58 1.93 -6.53
C LEU A 556 7.06 1.56 -6.41
N ARG A 557 7.87 1.95 -7.39
CA ARG A 557 9.28 1.54 -7.53
C ARG A 557 10.23 2.10 -6.48
N SER A 558 9.82 3.13 -5.74
CA SER A 558 10.67 3.82 -4.79
C SER A 558 9.87 4.43 -3.65
N PHE A 559 10.56 4.83 -2.59
CA PHE A 559 9.93 5.59 -1.50
C PHE A 559 9.40 6.95 -1.98
N ASP A 560 10.04 7.55 -2.98
CA ASP A 560 9.53 8.79 -3.58
C ASP A 560 8.21 8.56 -4.32
N ASN A 561 8.03 7.40 -5.00
CA ASN A 561 6.73 6.99 -5.56
C ASN A 561 5.68 6.84 -4.46
N THR A 562 6.03 6.15 -3.36
CA THR A 562 5.18 5.98 -2.19
C THR A 562 4.70 7.33 -1.64
N THR A 563 5.63 8.27 -1.41
CA THR A 563 5.28 9.59 -0.89
C THR A 563 4.48 10.43 -1.87
N TYR A 564 4.74 10.32 -3.17
CA TYR A 564 3.98 11.01 -4.21
C TYR A 564 2.52 10.53 -4.26
N GLN A 565 2.30 9.22 -4.20
CA GLN A 565 0.95 8.67 -4.20
C GLN A 565 0.21 8.92 -2.88
N MET A 566 0.92 8.82 -1.76
CA MET A 566 0.35 9.09 -0.45
C MET A 566 -0.05 10.55 -0.29
N LEU A 567 0.83 11.48 -0.69
CA LEU A 567 0.66 12.93 -0.45
C LEU A 567 0.56 13.70 -1.77
N PRO A 568 -0.43 14.61 -1.89
CA PRO A 568 -1.36 15.06 -0.86
C PRO A 568 -2.68 14.28 -0.75
N LYS A 569 -2.95 13.27 -1.57
CA LYS A 569 -4.25 12.59 -1.65
C LYS A 569 -4.75 12.12 -0.29
N ALA A 570 -3.92 11.39 0.47
CA ALA A 570 -4.32 10.88 1.77
C ALA A 570 -4.75 11.97 2.77
N LEU A 571 -4.27 13.22 2.57
CA LEU A 571 -4.66 14.34 3.45
C LEU A 571 -6.16 14.61 3.43
N GLY A 572 -6.83 14.37 2.29
CA GLY A 572 -8.28 14.51 2.20
C GLY A 572 -9.01 13.49 3.09
N VAL A 573 -8.63 12.22 2.98
CA VAL A 573 -9.19 11.14 3.83
C VAL A 573 -8.92 11.41 5.30
N TRP A 574 -7.68 11.82 5.65
CA TRP A 574 -7.29 12.06 7.04
C TRP A 574 -7.97 13.28 7.64
N GLU A 575 -8.18 14.34 6.85
CA GLU A 575 -8.99 15.49 7.25
C GLU A 575 -10.42 15.05 7.55
N ARG A 576 -11.02 14.23 6.68
CA ARG A 576 -12.38 13.72 6.88
C ARG A 576 -12.50 12.76 8.08
N ALA A 577 -11.48 11.98 8.37
CA ALA A 577 -11.45 11.14 9.56
C ALA A 577 -11.35 11.95 10.86
N TRP A 578 -10.70 13.11 10.83
CA TRP A 578 -10.61 14.03 11.97
C TRP A 578 -11.84 14.93 12.07
N ASN A 579 -12.27 15.50 10.94
CA ASN A 579 -13.38 16.43 10.80
C ASN A 579 -14.47 15.83 9.89
N ALA A 580 -15.21 14.87 10.42
CA ALA A 580 -16.30 14.23 9.68
C ALA A 580 -17.51 15.15 9.46
N THR A 581 -17.68 16.15 10.33
CA THR A 581 -18.71 17.19 10.22
C THR A 581 -18.13 18.51 9.70
N PRO A 582 -18.91 19.29 8.91
CA PRO A 582 -20.27 18.98 8.50
C PRO A 582 -20.31 17.96 7.35
N ASP A 583 -21.40 17.19 7.29
CA ASP A 583 -21.83 16.61 6.02
C ASP A 583 -22.38 17.76 5.18
N TRP A 584 -21.87 17.92 3.95
CA TRP A 584 -22.23 19.04 3.10
C TRP A 584 -23.68 18.91 2.63
N ALA A 585 -24.44 19.98 2.80
CA ALA A 585 -25.83 20.03 2.37
C ALA A 585 -25.97 20.06 0.85
N ASP A 586 -24.96 20.64 0.17
CA ASP A 586 -24.91 20.82 -1.28
C ASP A 586 -23.47 21.05 -1.76
N GLU A 587 -23.30 21.15 -3.08
CA GLU A 587 -22.01 21.36 -3.75
C GLU A 587 -21.36 22.71 -3.37
N GLU A 588 -22.11 23.74 -3.05
CA GLU A 588 -21.55 25.03 -2.67
C GLU A 588 -20.89 24.95 -1.28
N ALA A 589 -21.53 24.26 -0.34
CA ALA A 589 -20.96 24.01 0.99
C ALA A 589 -19.69 23.14 0.89
N PHE A 590 -19.74 22.09 0.08
CA PHE A 590 -18.54 21.26 -0.19
C PHE A 590 -17.41 22.09 -0.78
N GLN A 591 -17.68 22.87 -1.84
CA GLN A 591 -16.66 23.64 -2.53
C GLN A 591 -15.97 24.64 -1.59
N LYS A 592 -16.73 25.29 -0.70
CA LYS A 592 -16.19 26.22 0.28
C LYS A 592 -15.19 25.56 1.23
N ASP A 593 -15.55 24.40 1.76
CA ASP A 593 -14.69 23.66 2.70
C ASP A 593 -13.48 23.06 1.99
N PHE A 594 -13.68 22.54 0.77
CA PHE A 594 -12.60 22.06 -0.06
C PHE A 594 -11.61 23.18 -0.43
N ASP A 595 -12.08 24.35 -0.81
CA ASP A 595 -11.20 25.49 -1.13
C ASP A 595 -10.35 25.90 0.08
N ARG A 596 -10.92 25.86 1.28
CA ARG A 596 -10.18 26.11 2.52
C ARG A 596 -9.10 25.05 2.72
N PHE A 597 -9.46 23.76 2.69
CA PHE A 597 -8.54 22.65 2.81
C PHE A 597 -7.44 22.72 1.73
N TYR A 598 -7.83 22.87 0.48
CA TYR A 598 -6.93 22.92 -0.66
C TYR A 598 -5.98 24.12 -0.63
N SER A 599 -6.44 25.26 -0.11
CA SER A 599 -5.59 26.43 0.06
C SER A 599 -4.38 26.18 0.97
N ILE A 600 -4.52 25.25 1.90
CA ILE A 600 -3.44 24.82 2.80
C ILE A 600 -2.59 23.76 2.13
N VAL A 601 -3.23 22.75 1.53
CA VAL A 601 -2.54 21.65 0.86
C VAL A 601 -1.59 22.16 -0.22
N LYS A 602 -2.05 23.04 -1.09
CA LYS A 602 -1.23 23.59 -2.19
C LYS A 602 -0.03 24.44 -1.77
N LYS A 603 0.04 24.83 -0.48
CA LYS A 603 1.18 25.57 0.08
C LYS A 603 2.26 24.62 0.63
N LYS A 604 1.98 23.34 0.78
CA LYS A 604 2.94 22.37 1.32
C LYS A 604 3.92 21.93 0.26
N GLU A 605 5.18 21.72 0.65
CA GLU A 605 6.15 21.08 -0.25
C GLU A 605 5.79 19.62 -0.46
N MET A 606 5.64 19.23 -1.71
CA MET A 606 5.32 17.87 -2.12
C MET A 606 6.33 17.36 -3.15
N PRO A 607 6.58 16.06 -3.24
CA PRO A 607 7.46 15.48 -4.24
C PRO A 607 6.95 15.73 -5.66
N VAL A 608 7.85 15.91 -6.63
CA VAL A 608 7.57 16.10 -8.07
C VAL A 608 8.35 15.08 -8.88
N TRP A 609 7.70 14.46 -9.84
CA TRP A 609 8.31 13.54 -10.77
C TRP A 609 9.05 14.25 -11.90
N ASP A 610 10.08 13.60 -12.42
CA ASP A 610 10.63 14.01 -13.70
C ASP A 610 9.65 13.65 -14.84
N ALA A 611 9.92 14.16 -16.04
CA ALA A 611 9.09 13.92 -17.21
C ALA A 611 8.98 12.44 -17.62
N GLN A 612 9.78 11.55 -17.02
CA GLN A 612 9.77 10.10 -17.27
C GLN A 612 9.01 9.33 -16.19
N GLY A 613 8.53 10.01 -15.13
CA GLY A 613 7.83 9.36 -14.02
C GLY A 613 8.67 8.37 -13.22
N LEU A 614 10.00 8.40 -13.37
CA LEU A 614 10.90 7.40 -12.80
C LEU A 614 11.87 7.97 -11.79
N ASN A 615 12.12 9.28 -11.81
CA ASN A 615 13.01 9.95 -10.90
C ASN A 615 12.35 11.16 -10.28
N TYR A 616 12.49 11.26 -8.98
CA TYR A 616 12.04 12.39 -8.23
C TYR A 616 12.97 13.60 -8.44
N LYS A 617 12.39 14.78 -8.70
CA LYS A 617 13.11 16.03 -8.68
C LYS A 617 12.54 16.95 -7.61
N LYS A 618 13.40 17.38 -6.69
CA LYS A 618 13.11 18.56 -5.88
C LYS A 618 13.23 19.80 -6.78
N ARG A 619 12.16 20.54 -6.98
CA ARG A 619 12.23 21.86 -7.63
C ARG A 619 12.62 22.94 -6.64
#